data_aad8d42909dd54927922a588c3827697
#
_entry.id   aad8d42909dd54927922a588c3827697
#
_cell.length_a   1.000
_cell.length_b   1.000
_cell.length_c   1.000
_cell.angle_alpha   90.00
_cell.angle_beta   90.00
_cell.angle_gamma   90.00
#
_symmetry.space_group_name_H-M   'P 1'
#
loop_
_entity.id
_entity.type
_entity.pdbx_description
1 polymer ?
#
loop_
_entity_poly.entity_id
_entity_poly.type
_entity_poly.pdbx_seq_one_letter_code
_entity_poly.pdbx_strand_id
1 'polypeptide(L)'
;MTRGILIFAFSNEKIDYLEQADWVADRVNTYLDLPVTIITDTKSINGRKFKHNLILSDAISGGQRNFKHTEEGNVGTWYNSNRFQSYNLSPYDETIAIDSDYVVNSDQLLRVFESKHDVLCHRDVYDITGTNRFAPYNTFGKHKFPHYWATVLFFRKSKMGKEMFQLMEMVKDNYTHYSNLYKFSGNIMRNDFIVSISLSILYGHKLDAIPTIPWAMPSAYDDVDLEQLDDTKFKISYTKTTNGEKKPYKSIINGTDFHFINKFALDKVIHA
;
A
#
# COMPACT_ATOMS: atom_id res chain seq x y z
N MET A 1 7.00 -13.33 20.68
CA MET A 1 6.99 -12.19 19.72
C MET A 1 5.56 -11.83 19.43
N THR A 2 5.22 -10.57 19.55
CA THR A 2 3.90 -10.05 19.22
C THR A 2 3.79 -9.80 17.72
N ARG A 3 2.64 -10.15 17.12
CA ARG A 3 2.34 -9.97 15.68
C ARG A 3 1.15 -9.05 15.52
N GLY A 4 1.13 -8.25 14.45
CA GLY A 4 -0.03 -7.43 14.16
C GLY A 4 0.07 -6.67 12.84
N ILE A 5 -1.04 -6.01 12.52
CA ILE A 5 -1.21 -5.23 11.31
C ILE A 5 -1.16 -3.74 11.64
N LEU A 6 -0.53 -2.97 10.77
CA LEU A 6 -0.44 -1.52 10.86
C LEU A 6 -1.07 -0.89 9.61
N ILE A 7 -1.98 0.06 9.79
CA ILE A 7 -2.64 0.78 8.69
C ILE A 7 -2.47 2.27 8.89
N PHE A 8 -2.04 3.00 7.85
CA PHE A 8 -2.02 4.47 7.86
C PHE A 8 -3.28 4.99 7.17
N ALA A 9 -4.08 5.78 7.89
CA ALA A 9 -5.36 6.26 7.42
C ALA A 9 -5.60 7.71 7.81
N PHE A 10 -5.47 8.62 6.86
CA PHE A 10 -5.68 10.06 7.02
C PHE A 10 -6.77 10.51 6.06
N SER A 11 -7.96 10.77 6.58
CA SER A 11 -9.13 11.14 5.79
C SER A 11 -8.97 12.54 5.19
N ASN A 12 -9.60 12.76 4.05
CA ASN A 12 -9.66 14.05 3.39
C ASN A 12 -11.11 14.39 3.03
N GLU A 13 -11.34 15.50 2.32
CA GLU A 13 -12.68 15.97 1.97
C GLU A 13 -13.47 15.03 1.04
N LYS A 14 -12.79 14.10 0.35
CA LYS A 14 -13.38 13.21 -0.66
C LYS A 14 -13.50 11.76 -0.20
N ILE A 15 -12.56 11.31 0.62
CA ILE A 15 -12.41 9.90 1.03
C ILE A 15 -12.21 9.83 2.54
N ASP A 16 -12.99 9.01 3.20
CA ASP A 16 -12.79 8.64 4.59
C ASP A 16 -11.87 7.41 4.70
N TYR A 17 -10.56 7.65 4.63
CA TYR A 17 -9.57 6.59 4.76
C TYR A 17 -9.59 5.90 6.11
N LEU A 18 -10.02 6.58 7.17
CA LEU A 18 -10.12 5.99 8.50
C LEU A 18 -11.25 4.95 8.56
N GLU A 19 -12.38 5.22 7.91
CA GLU A 19 -13.48 4.27 7.81
C GLU A 19 -13.10 3.07 6.93
N GLN A 20 -12.41 3.30 5.82
CA GLN A 20 -11.85 2.21 5.00
C GLN A 20 -10.88 1.34 5.82
N ALA A 21 -10.01 1.96 6.63
CA ALA A 21 -9.07 1.23 7.49
C ALA A 21 -9.78 0.43 8.59
N ASP A 22 -10.86 0.96 9.18
CA ASP A 22 -11.65 0.26 10.19
C ASP A 22 -12.34 -0.99 9.58
N TRP A 23 -12.91 -0.85 8.38
CA TRP A 23 -13.48 -1.97 7.65
C TRP A 23 -12.41 -3.03 7.28
N VAL A 24 -11.23 -2.62 6.81
CA VAL A 24 -10.13 -3.54 6.54
C VAL A 24 -9.66 -4.22 7.83
N ALA A 25 -9.63 -3.51 8.95
CA ALA A 25 -9.25 -4.06 10.24
C ALA A 25 -10.24 -5.12 10.76
N ASP A 26 -11.54 -4.95 10.52
CA ASP A 26 -12.54 -6.00 10.80
C ASP A 26 -12.25 -7.27 9.97
N ARG A 27 -11.85 -7.12 8.71
CA ARG A 27 -11.45 -8.26 7.86
C ARG A 27 -10.16 -8.92 8.34
N VAL A 28 -9.16 -8.15 8.77
CA VAL A 28 -7.95 -8.68 9.40
C VAL A 28 -8.29 -9.53 10.61
N ASN A 29 -9.17 -9.05 11.49
CA ASN A 29 -9.62 -9.84 12.65
C ASN A 29 -10.31 -11.14 12.22
N THR A 30 -11.14 -11.07 11.17
CA THR A 30 -11.91 -12.23 10.68
C THR A 30 -11.01 -13.31 10.07
N TYR A 31 -10.04 -12.91 9.23
CA TYR A 31 -9.25 -13.87 8.43
C TYR A 31 -7.88 -14.19 9.01
N LEU A 32 -7.28 -13.27 9.78
CA LEU A 32 -5.93 -13.44 10.30
C LEU A 32 -5.90 -13.63 11.82
N ASP A 33 -6.95 -13.26 12.55
CA ASP A 33 -7.00 -13.24 14.02
C ASP A 33 -5.81 -12.46 14.62
N LEU A 34 -5.49 -11.30 14.00
CA LEU A 34 -4.37 -10.45 14.41
C LEU A 34 -4.87 -9.08 14.91
N PRO A 35 -4.21 -8.51 15.93
CA PRO A 35 -4.49 -7.16 16.37
C PRO A 35 -4.11 -6.14 15.27
N VAL A 36 -4.93 -5.10 15.14
CA VAL A 36 -4.71 -4.00 14.21
C VAL A 36 -4.45 -2.72 14.97
N THR A 37 -3.47 -1.95 14.52
CA THR A 37 -3.22 -0.57 14.95
C THR A 37 -3.34 0.35 13.74
N ILE A 38 -4.20 1.38 13.86
CA ILE A 38 -4.40 2.38 12.81
C ILE A 38 -3.68 3.67 13.21
N ILE A 39 -2.83 4.18 12.35
CA ILE A 39 -2.18 5.48 12.49
C ILE A 39 -3.03 6.51 11.78
N THR A 40 -3.47 7.52 12.51
CA THR A 40 -4.38 8.56 11.99
C THR A 40 -4.13 9.90 12.67
N ASP A 41 -4.91 10.92 12.34
CA ASP A 41 -4.88 12.23 12.99
C ASP A 41 -6.23 12.57 13.67
N THR A 42 -6.20 13.58 14.54
CA THR A 42 -7.38 14.04 15.26
C THR A 42 -8.50 14.50 14.32
N LYS A 43 -8.14 15.10 13.18
CA LYS A 43 -9.10 15.56 12.16
C LYS A 43 -9.87 14.37 11.56
N SER A 44 -9.18 13.29 11.23
CA SER A 44 -9.80 12.08 10.67
C SER A 44 -10.76 11.41 11.67
N ILE A 45 -10.41 11.41 12.96
CA ILE A 45 -11.27 10.81 14.00
C ILE A 45 -12.59 11.58 14.14
N ASN A 46 -12.55 12.91 14.12
CA ASN A 46 -13.73 13.77 14.18
C ASN A 46 -14.75 13.37 15.26
N GLY A 47 -14.27 13.02 16.47
CA GLY A 47 -15.10 12.62 17.61
C GLY A 47 -15.73 11.21 17.53
N ARG A 48 -15.48 10.44 16.48
CA ARG A 48 -15.95 9.06 16.34
C ARG A 48 -15.24 8.11 17.29
N LYS A 49 -15.89 7.00 17.63
CA LYS A 49 -15.32 5.89 18.40
C LYS A 49 -14.97 4.75 17.45
N PHE A 50 -13.80 4.15 17.61
CA PHE A 50 -13.33 3.04 16.84
C PHE A 50 -13.07 1.81 17.72
N LYS A 51 -13.18 0.62 17.13
CA LYS A 51 -12.97 -0.65 17.85
C LYS A 51 -11.48 -0.99 17.97
N HIS A 52 -10.69 -0.55 17.00
CA HIS A 52 -9.27 -0.91 16.86
C HIS A 52 -8.37 0.10 17.58
N ASN A 53 -7.12 -0.30 17.84
CA ASN A 53 -6.14 0.59 18.46
C ASN A 53 -5.81 1.75 17.51
N LEU A 54 -5.90 2.97 18.01
CA LEU A 54 -5.50 4.16 17.27
C LEU A 54 -4.23 4.75 17.88
N ILE A 55 -3.31 5.14 16.99
CA ILE A 55 -2.18 5.99 17.36
C ILE A 55 -2.34 7.31 16.62
N LEU A 56 -2.41 8.39 17.39
CA LEU A 56 -2.48 9.74 16.84
C LEU A 56 -1.09 10.18 16.39
N SER A 57 -1.03 10.72 15.21
CA SER A 57 0.20 11.25 14.63
C SER A 57 -0.08 12.54 13.89
N ASP A 58 -0.30 13.62 14.65
CA ASP A 58 -0.57 14.96 14.10
C ASP A 58 0.67 15.56 13.38
N ALA A 59 1.86 15.05 13.67
CA ALA A 59 3.11 15.49 13.02
C ALA A 59 3.19 15.12 11.52
N ILE A 60 2.22 14.39 11.00
CA ILE A 60 2.19 13.89 9.61
C ILE A 60 1.58 14.92 8.65
N SER A 61 0.96 15.98 9.17
CA SER A 61 0.28 17.02 8.41
C SER A 61 1.23 17.98 7.70
N GLY A 62 1.92 17.57 6.63
CA GLY A 62 2.78 18.51 5.94
C GLY A 62 3.55 17.98 4.74
N GLY A 63 3.41 16.71 4.44
CA GLY A 63 3.99 16.17 3.21
C GLY A 63 3.33 16.80 1.99
N GLN A 64 4.07 17.59 1.22
CA GLN A 64 3.59 18.13 -0.06
C GLN A 64 4.02 17.21 -1.19
N ARG A 65 3.10 16.90 -2.07
CA ARG A 65 3.33 16.21 -3.33
C ARG A 65 3.24 17.22 -4.46
N ASN A 66 4.35 17.45 -5.16
CA ASN A 66 4.35 18.27 -6.35
C ASN A 66 3.87 17.42 -7.54
N PHE A 67 2.73 17.77 -8.10
CA PHE A 67 2.22 17.19 -9.34
C PHE A 67 2.71 18.05 -10.53
N LYS A 68 3.92 17.78 -11.01
CA LYS A 68 4.52 18.57 -12.12
C LYS A 68 3.91 18.34 -13.50
N HIS A 69 2.91 17.47 -13.61
CA HIS A 69 2.28 17.17 -14.91
C HIS A 69 0.99 17.97 -15.20
N THR A 70 0.55 18.82 -14.30
CA THR A 70 -0.48 19.82 -14.59
C THR A 70 0.22 21.12 -14.87
N GLU A 71 -0.17 21.83 -15.94
CA GLU A 71 0.38 23.14 -16.33
C GLU A 71 0.34 24.19 -15.21
N GLU A 72 -0.40 23.93 -14.15
CA GLU A 72 -0.58 24.80 -12.98
C GLU A 72 0.27 24.43 -11.75
N GLY A 73 1.13 23.42 -11.82
CA GLY A 73 2.03 23.06 -10.72
C GLY A 73 1.30 22.75 -9.40
N ASN A 74 0.16 22.07 -9.45
CA ASN A 74 -0.64 21.78 -8.26
C ASN A 74 0.15 21.02 -7.21
N VAL A 75 0.28 21.61 -6.01
CA VAL A 75 0.85 21.00 -4.83
C VAL A 75 -0.28 20.34 -4.06
N GLY A 76 -0.30 19.00 -4.03
CA GLY A 76 -1.25 18.26 -3.21
C GLY A 76 -0.65 17.85 -1.87
N THR A 77 -1.46 17.80 -0.83
CA THR A 77 -1.04 17.24 0.46
C THR A 77 -0.86 15.73 0.34
N TRP A 78 0.29 15.24 0.78
CA TRP A 78 0.56 13.81 0.84
C TRP A 78 0.46 13.31 2.27
N TYR A 79 -0.72 12.85 2.65
CA TYR A 79 -1.04 12.43 4.01
C TYR A 79 -0.27 11.18 4.48
N ASN A 80 0.13 10.30 3.58
CA ASN A 80 0.87 9.07 3.89
C ASN A 80 2.40 9.22 3.66
N SER A 81 2.94 10.44 3.83
CA SER A 81 4.36 10.74 3.60
C SER A 81 5.28 10.12 4.66
N ASN A 82 4.76 9.79 5.84
CA ASN A 82 5.53 9.36 7.01
C ASN A 82 5.47 7.85 7.25
N ARG A 83 5.21 7.05 6.21
CA ARG A 83 5.20 5.59 6.31
C ARG A 83 6.54 5.00 6.80
N PHE A 84 7.64 5.73 6.65
CA PHE A 84 8.95 5.40 7.25
C PHE A 84 8.90 5.34 8.78
N GLN A 85 7.94 5.96 9.44
CA GLN A 85 7.76 5.87 10.89
C GLN A 85 7.12 4.55 11.36
N SER A 86 6.72 3.68 10.45
CA SER A 86 6.06 2.40 10.80
C SER A 86 6.85 1.60 11.82
N TYR A 87 8.19 1.59 11.72
CA TYR A 87 9.05 0.87 12.65
C TYR A 87 8.90 1.39 14.09
N ASN A 88 8.86 2.70 14.27
CA ASN A 88 8.77 3.32 15.59
C ASN A 88 7.34 3.30 16.13
N LEU A 89 6.34 3.46 15.28
CA LEU A 89 4.93 3.56 15.66
C LEU A 89 4.28 2.19 15.87
N SER A 90 4.79 1.13 15.25
CA SER A 90 4.22 -0.20 15.45
C SER A 90 4.44 -0.67 16.90
N PRO A 91 3.40 -1.17 17.58
CA PRO A 91 3.53 -1.78 18.92
C PRO A 91 3.98 -3.25 18.87
N TYR A 92 4.17 -3.83 17.67
CA TYR A 92 4.41 -5.25 17.48
C TYR A 92 5.89 -5.55 17.19
N ASP A 93 6.35 -6.77 17.56
CA ASP A 93 7.68 -7.27 17.21
C ASP A 93 7.79 -7.63 15.73
N GLU A 94 6.72 -8.20 15.18
CA GLU A 94 6.56 -8.54 13.77
C GLU A 94 5.31 -7.82 13.23
N THR A 95 5.47 -7.01 12.20
CA THR A 95 4.42 -6.13 11.68
C THR A 95 4.24 -6.32 10.19
N ILE A 96 2.99 -6.40 9.73
CA ILE A 96 2.65 -6.17 8.33
C ILE A 96 1.94 -4.83 8.25
N ALA A 97 2.57 -3.84 7.59
CA ALA A 97 1.93 -2.57 7.25
C ALA A 97 1.21 -2.71 5.91
N ILE A 98 -0.09 -2.43 5.89
CA ILE A 98 -0.93 -2.49 4.67
C ILE A 98 -1.57 -1.14 4.36
N ASP A 99 -1.95 -0.93 3.11
CA ASP A 99 -2.76 0.22 2.71
C ASP A 99 -4.24 0.00 3.13
N SER A 100 -4.97 1.10 3.38
CA SER A 100 -6.40 1.05 3.75
C SER A 100 -7.32 0.55 2.63
N ASP A 101 -6.78 0.37 1.44
CA ASP A 101 -7.44 -0.18 0.26
C ASP A 101 -6.91 -1.58 -0.14
N TYR A 102 -6.18 -2.24 0.77
CA TYR A 102 -5.82 -3.65 0.64
C TYR A 102 -6.85 -4.53 1.33
N VAL A 103 -7.64 -5.23 0.54
CA VAL A 103 -8.74 -6.07 1.03
C VAL A 103 -8.20 -7.42 1.46
N VAL A 104 -8.18 -7.66 2.76
CA VAL A 104 -7.84 -8.97 3.34
C VAL A 104 -9.06 -9.89 3.18
N ASN A 105 -8.88 -11.02 2.51
CA ASN A 105 -9.96 -11.94 2.15
C ASN A 105 -9.54 -13.43 2.27
N SER A 106 -8.39 -13.67 2.87
CA SER A 106 -7.81 -14.99 3.15
C SER A 106 -6.83 -14.92 4.31
N ASP A 107 -6.29 -16.06 4.70
CA ASP A 107 -5.22 -16.20 5.69
C ASP A 107 -3.79 -16.11 5.09
N GLN A 108 -3.69 -15.79 3.80
CA GLN A 108 -2.44 -15.88 3.04
C GLN A 108 -1.32 -15.03 3.66
N LEU A 109 -1.63 -13.86 4.21
CA LEU A 109 -0.64 -12.98 4.84
C LEU A 109 0.05 -13.62 6.07
N LEU A 110 -0.58 -14.61 6.74
CA LEU A 110 0.06 -15.30 7.88
C LEU A 110 1.37 -15.99 7.49
N ARG A 111 1.49 -16.44 6.23
CA ARG A 111 2.71 -17.09 5.71
C ARG A 111 3.92 -16.14 5.68
N VAL A 112 3.69 -14.82 5.67
CA VAL A 112 4.78 -13.84 5.71
C VAL A 112 5.56 -13.92 7.01
N PHE A 113 4.90 -14.22 8.13
CA PHE A 113 5.53 -14.38 9.43
C PHE A 113 6.44 -15.63 9.54
N GLU A 114 6.26 -16.61 8.65
CA GLU A 114 7.09 -17.82 8.59
C GLU A 114 8.45 -17.57 7.91
N SER A 115 8.58 -16.41 7.23
CA SER A 115 9.82 -16.04 6.56
C SER A 115 10.97 -15.84 7.53
N LYS A 116 12.19 -16.20 7.11
CA LYS A 116 13.43 -15.89 7.83
C LYS A 116 13.93 -14.46 7.63
N HIS A 117 13.34 -13.72 6.69
CA HIS A 117 13.77 -12.38 6.35
C HIS A 117 13.08 -11.32 7.21
N ASP A 118 13.82 -10.28 7.55
CA ASP A 118 13.36 -9.20 8.45
C ASP A 118 12.51 -8.15 7.75
N VAL A 119 12.59 -8.07 6.41
CA VAL A 119 11.82 -7.13 5.59
C VAL A 119 11.36 -7.84 4.33
N LEU A 120 10.07 -7.72 3.99
CA LEU A 120 9.48 -8.25 2.77
C LEU A 120 8.44 -7.28 2.22
N CYS A 121 8.34 -7.19 0.91
CA CYS A 121 7.23 -6.55 0.21
C CYS A 121 6.95 -7.27 -1.12
N HIS A 122 5.86 -6.91 -1.79
CA HIS A 122 5.59 -7.46 -3.11
C HIS A 122 6.48 -6.83 -4.18
N ARG A 123 7.00 -7.65 -5.07
CA ARG A 123 7.58 -7.23 -6.33
C ARG A 123 6.59 -7.46 -7.48
N ASP A 124 5.97 -8.62 -7.48
CA ASP A 124 5.09 -9.02 -8.56
C ASP A 124 3.64 -8.63 -8.25
N VAL A 125 3.01 -7.96 -9.22
CA VAL A 125 1.61 -7.55 -9.18
C VAL A 125 0.95 -7.95 -10.48
N TYR A 126 -0.27 -8.47 -10.41
CA TYR A 126 -1.04 -8.74 -11.60
C TYR A 126 -2.39 -8.00 -11.60
N ASP A 127 -2.82 -7.64 -12.79
CA ASP A 127 -4.11 -6.99 -13.01
C ASP A 127 -5.23 -8.04 -12.95
N ILE A 128 -6.10 -7.93 -11.95
CA ILE A 128 -7.23 -8.87 -11.77
C ILE A 128 -8.22 -8.84 -12.95
N THR A 129 -8.17 -7.80 -13.77
CA THR A 129 -8.95 -7.72 -15.01
C THR A 129 -8.30 -8.48 -16.17
N GLY A 130 -7.06 -8.95 -16.01
CA GLY A 130 -6.29 -9.63 -17.05
C GLY A 130 -5.88 -8.72 -18.21
N THR A 131 -5.88 -7.38 -18.03
CA THR A 131 -5.43 -6.42 -19.06
C THR A 131 -3.95 -6.03 -18.94
N ASN A 132 -3.25 -6.59 -17.94
CA ASN A 132 -1.80 -6.41 -17.71
C ASN A 132 -1.35 -4.93 -17.57
N ARG A 133 -2.19 -4.08 -17.02
CA ARG A 133 -1.92 -2.63 -16.89
C ARG A 133 -0.80 -2.32 -15.89
N PHE A 134 -0.45 -3.26 -15.01
CA PHE A 134 0.64 -3.09 -14.04
C PHE A 134 2.03 -3.42 -14.60
N ALA A 135 2.14 -4.06 -15.77
CA ALA A 135 3.43 -4.40 -16.36
C ALA A 135 4.40 -3.21 -16.54
N PRO A 136 3.95 -1.99 -16.91
CA PRO A 136 4.83 -0.83 -16.97
C PRO A 136 5.44 -0.42 -15.63
N TYR A 137 4.85 -0.86 -14.52
CA TYR A 137 5.31 -0.54 -13.16
C TYR A 137 6.23 -1.60 -12.56
N ASN A 138 6.64 -2.63 -13.31
CA ASN A 138 7.61 -3.62 -12.82
C ASN A 138 9.01 -3.02 -12.62
N THR A 139 9.29 -1.92 -13.30
CA THR A 139 10.53 -1.16 -13.18
C THR A 139 10.26 0.35 -13.30
N PHE A 140 11.17 1.16 -12.78
CA PHE A 140 11.11 2.61 -12.94
C PHE A 140 12.47 3.20 -13.32
N GLY A 141 12.44 4.44 -13.83
CA GLY A 141 13.60 5.18 -14.24
C GLY A 141 14.26 4.68 -15.53
N LYS A 142 15.20 5.45 -16.07
CA LYS A 142 15.92 5.15 -17.31
C LYS A 142 16.70 3.82 -17.24
N HIS A 143 17.14 3.45 -16.04
CA HIS A 143 17.95 2.25 -15.81
C HIS A 143 17.10 1.02 -15.45
N LYS A 144 15.78 1.07 -15.62
CA LYS A 144 14.84 -0.03 -15.34
C LYS A 144 15.06 -0.61 -13.94
N PHE A 145 15.10 0.27 -12.96
CA PHE A 145 15.28 -0.11 -11.57
C PHE A 145 14.07 -0.92 -11.07
N PRO A 146 14.24 -2.02 -10.35
CA PRO A 146 13.12 -2.85 -9.89
C PRO A 146 12.16 -2.07 -9.01
N HIS A 147 10.88 -2.22 -9.25
CA HIS A 147 9.82 -1.62 -8.48
C HIS A 147 9.29 -2.61 -7.44
N TYR A 148 9.24 -2.18 -6.18
CA TYR A 148 8.65 -2.91 -5.06
C TYR A 148 7.45 -2.13 -4.54
N TRP A 149 6.37 -2.85 -4.28
CA TRP A 149 5.11 -2.25 -3.88
C TRP A 149 5.04 -2.06 -2.37
N ALA A 150 4.82 -0.84 -1.94
CA ALA A 150 4.69 -0.49 -0.53
C ALA A 150 3.32 -0.86 0.07
N THR A 151 2.38 -1.32 -0.74
CA THR A 151 1.01 -1.67 -0.33
C THR A 151 0.97 -2.69 0.81
N VAL A 152 1.89 -3.69 0.77
CA VAL A 152 2.10 -4.66 1.85
C VAL A 152 3.59 -4.68 2.18
N LEU A 153 3.95 -4.26 3.38
CA LEU A 153 5.32 -4.20 3.86
C LEU A 153 5.44 -4.92 5.20
N PHE A 154 6.07 -6.08 5.20
CA PHE A 154 6.42 -6.82 6.41
C PHE A 154 7.75 -6.36 6.97
N PHE A 155 7.85 -6.25 8.30
CA PHE A 155 9.11 -6.00 8.98
C PHE A 155 9.12 -6.55 10.41
N ARG A 156 10.34 -6.83 10.90
CA ARG A 156 10.63 -7.21 12.28
C ARG A 156 11.29 -6.07 13.04
N LYS A 157 11.12 -6.04 14.36
CA LYS A 157 11.89 -5.19 15.29
C LYS A 157 13.32 -5.73 15.44
N SER A 158 14.07 -5.67 14.35
CA SER A 158 15.46 -6.11 14.25
C SER A 158 16.38 -4.97 13.83
N LYS A 159 17.70 -5.21 13.81
CA LYS A 159 18.67 -4.24 13.30
C LYS A 159 18.40 -3.92 11.82
N MET A 160 18.18 -4.93 10.99
CA MET A 160 17.90 -4.76 9.56
C MET A 160 16.56 -4.05 9.34
N GLY A 161 15.52 -4.38 10.09
CA GLY A 161 14.25 -3.66 10.06
C GLY A 161 14.44 -2.18 10.38
N LYS A 162 15.19 -1.85 11.44
CA LYS A 162 15.49 -0.46 11.80
C LYS A 162 16.24 0.27 10.69
N GLU A 163 17.28 -0.34 10.12
CA GLU A 163 18.06 0.23 9.03
C GLU A 163 17.19 0.51 7.80
N MET A 164 16.28 -0.39 7.45
CA MET A 164 15.34 -0.17 6.33
C MET A 164 14.54 1.12 6.50
N PHE A 165 13.95 1.36 7.66
CA PHE A 165 13.11 2.53 7.89
C PHE A 165 13.93 3.82 8.02
N GLN A 166 15.17 3.76 8.52
CA GLN A 166 16.10 4.88 8.49
C GLN A 166 16.50 5.24 7.03
N LEU A 167 16.70 4.24 6.18
CA LEU A 167 16.94 4.45 4.75
C LEU A 167 15.72 5.05 4.06
N MET A 168 14.49 4.62 4.41
CA MET A 168 13.27 5.21 3.87
C MET A 168 13.15 6.70 4.22
N GLU A 169 13.47 7.09 5.45
CA GLU A 169 13.52 8.49 5.88
C GLU A 169 14.56 9.27 5.07
N MET A 170 15.79 8.77 5.00
CA MET A 170 16.89 9.38 4.25
C MET A 170 16.53 9.55 2.77
N VAL A 171 15.97 8.53 2.13
CA VAL A 171 15.56 8.58 0.71
C VAL A 171 14.45 9.61 0.52
N LYS A 172 13.46 9.65 1.41
CA LYS A 172 12.37 10.63 1.38
C LYS A 172 12.91 12.06 1.48
N ASP A 173 13.77 12.33 2.45
CA ASP A 173 14.30 13.67 2.70
C ASP A 173 15.24 14.16 1.58
N ASN A 174 15.86 13.22 0.88
CA ASN A 174 16.73 13.50 -0.27
C ASN A 174 16.12 13.06 -1.62
N TYR A 175 14.78 13.09 -1.73
CA TYR A 175 14.07 12.50 -2.86
C TYR A 175 14.49 13.07 -4.22
N THR A 176 14.72 14.37 -4.31
CA THR A 176 15.20 15.04 -5.54
C THR A 176 16.54 14.48 -6.01
N HIS A 177 17.48 14.23 -5.05
CA HIS A 177 18.77 13.60 -5.36
C HIS A 177 18.55 12.21 -5.96
N TYR A 178 17.75 11.35 -5.30
CA TYR A 178 17.51 9.98 -5.76
C TYR A 178 16.73 9.93 -7.08
N SER A 179 15.76 10.82 -7.30
CA SER A 179 15.05 10.89 -8.58
C SER A 179 15.99 11.24 -9.74
N ASN A 180 16.95 12.11 -9.51
CA ASN A 180 17.97 12.46 -10.49
C ASN A 180 18.99 11.32 -10.70
N LEU A 181 19.41 10.65 -9.62
CA LEU A 181 20.34 9.53 -9.68
C LEU A 181 19.77 8.35 -10.49
N TYR A 182 18.55 7.95 -10.18
CA TYR A 182 17.90 6.82 -10.86
C TYR A 182 17.18 7.21 -12.16
N LYS A 183 17.21 8.50 -12.54
CA LYS A 183 16.65 9.02 -13.80
C LYS A 183 15.19 8.61 -14.03
N PHE A 184 14.34 8.73 -13.01
CA PHE A 184 12.92 8.56 -13.20
C PHE A 184 12.22 9.91 -13.38
N SER A 185 11.38 9.97 -14.41
CA SER A 185 10.60 11.16 -14.74
C SER A 185 9.35 11.22 -13.86
N GLY A 186 8.98 12.45 -13.55
CA GLY A 186 7.84 12.68 -12.67
C GLY A 186 8.29 12.77 -11.22
N ASN A 187 8.42 13.97 -10.73
CA ASN A 187 8.89 14.23 -9.36
C ASN A 187 7.80 13.97 -8.31
N ILE A 188 6.83 13.10 -8.61
CA ILE A 188 5.83 12.68 -7.64
C ILE A 188 6.49 11.68 -6.72
N MET A 189 6.72 12.09 -5.49
CA MET A 189 7.20 11.20 -4.44
C MET A 189 6.15 10.13 -4.14
N ARG A 190 6.56 8.84 -4.20
CA ARG A 190 5.72 7.67 -3.91
C ARG A 190 6.43 6.77 -2.92
N ASN A 191 5.66 6.17 -2.02
CA ASN A 191 6.20 5.19 -1.06
C ASN A 191 6.86 4.00 -1.77
N ASP A 192 6.32 3.57 -2.92
CA ASP A 192 6.88 2.49 -3.72
C ASP A 192 8.32 2.79 -4.16
N PHE A 193 8.60 4.01 -4.63
CA PHE A 193 9.96 4.41 -5.02
C PHE A 193 10.88 4.50 -3.82
N ILE A 194 10.39 5.04 -2.68
CA ILE A 194 11.16 5.11 -1.44
C ILE A 194 11.54 3.71 -0.98
N VAL A 195 10.58 2.79 -0.90
CA VAL A 195 10.81 1.39 -0.53
C VAL A 195 11.78 0.71 -1.48
N SER A 196 11.59 0.87 -2.78
CA SER A 196 12.43 0.23 -3.81
C SER A 196 13.89 0.69 -3.71
N ILE A 197 14.13 1.99 -3.56
CA ILE A 197 15.47 2.57 -3.42
C ILE A 197 16.10 2.11 -2.10
N SER A 198 15.34 2.16 -1.00
CA SER A 198 15.82 1.78 0.33
C SER A 198 16.21 0.31 0.39
N LEU A 199 15.39 -0.58 -0.16
CA LEU A 199 15.72 -2.01 -0.28
C LEU A 199 16.99 -2.22 -1.10
N SER A 200 17.14 -1.51 -2.22
CA SER A 200 18.34 -1.64 -3.03
C SER A 200 19.60 -1.24 -2.28
N ILE A 201 19.56 -0.13 -1.55
CA ILE A 201 20.70 0.33 -0.72
C ILE A 201 20.96 -0.69 0.40
N LEU A 202 19.93 -1.14 1.10
CA LEU A 202 20.03 -2.11 2.21
C LEU A 202 20.71 -3.41 1.79
N TYR A 203 20.44 -3.87 0.58
CA TYR A 203 21.04 -5.09 0.00
C TYR A 203 22.27 -4.82 -0.88
N GLY A 204 22.88 -3.62 -0.78
CA GLY A 204 24.11 -3.25 -1.48
C GLY A 204 23.99 -3.33 -3.00
N HIS A 205 22.80 -2.98 -3.53
CA HIS A 205 22.44 -3.02 -4.96
C HIS A 205 22.51 -4.43 -5.60
N LYS A 206 22.50 -5.49 -4.77
CA LYS A 206 22.37 -6.88 -5.23
C LYS A 206 20.90 -7.22 -5.38
N LEU A 207 20.30 -6.84 -6.50
CA LEU A 207 18.87 -6.90 -6.74
C LEU A 207 18.27 -8.30 -6.58
N ASP A 208 19.03 -9.34 -6.98
CA ASP A 208 18.62 -10.74 -6.85
C ASP A 208 18.65 -11.26 -5.41
N ALA A 209 19.29 -10.52 -4.49
CA ALA A 209 19.35 -10.86 -3.07
C ALA A 209 18.20 -10.27 -2.27
N ILE A 210 17.40 -9.37 -2.85
CA ILE A 210 16.28 -8.71 -2.15
C ILE A 210 15.12 -9.70 -2.01
N PRO A 211 14.76 -10.10 -0.78
CA PRO A 211 13.67 -11.03 -0.58
C PRO A 211 12.33 -10.35 -0.83
N THR A 212 11.39 -11.11 -1.36
CA THR A 212 10.03 -10.63 -1.66
C THR A 212 8.98 -11.56 -1.07
N ILE A 213 7.76 -11.07 -0.94
CA ILE A 213 6.60 -11.91 -0.68
C ILE A 213 6.46 -12.87 -1.88
N PRO A 214 6.42 -14.21 -1.65
CA PRO A 214 6.63 -15.19 -2.73
C PRO A 214 5.39 -15.45 -3.61
N TRP A 215 4.43 -14.54 -3.64
CA TRP A 215 3.28 -14.57 -4.55
C TRP A 215 3.00 -13.18 -5.10
N ALA A 216 2.38 -13.13 -6.27
CA ALA A 216 1.99 -11.88 -6.89
C ALA A 216 0.76 -11.28 -6.18
N MET A 217 0.74 -9.96 -6.00
CA MET A 217 -0.38 -9.23 -5.43
C MET A 217 -1.44 -8.97 -6.51
N PRO A 218 -2.68 -9.47 -6.33
CA PRO A 218 -3.78 -9.08 -7.20
C PRO A 218 -4.11 -7.61 -7.01
N SER A 219 -4.27 -6.85 -8.10
CA SER A 219 -4.60 -5.42 -8.02
C SER A 219 -5.60 -5.01 -9.07
N ALA A 220 -6.47 -4.07 -8.72
CA ALA A 220 -7.42 -3.43 -9.63
C ALA A 220 -7.13 -1.95 -9.77
N TYR A 221 -7.29 -1.43 -10.98
CA TYR A 221 -7.18 -0.01 -11.28
C TYR A 221 -8.39 0.80 -10.78
N ASP A 222 -8.26 2.12 -10.83
CA ASP A 222 -9.26 3.11 -10.39
C ASP A 222 -10.53 3.18 -11.27
N ASP A 223 -10.51 2.56 -12.46
CA ASP A 223 -11.66 2.44 -13.37
C ASP A 223 -12.47 1.15 -13.19
N VAL A 224 -12.16 0.34 -12.16
CA VAL A 224 -12.86 -0.91 -11.84
C VAL A 224 -13.89 -0.64 -10.75
N ASP A 225 -15.12 -1.12 -10.94
CA ASP A 225 -16.17 -1.11 -9.91
C ASP A 225 -16.14 -2.39 -9.08
N LEU A 226 -16.56 -2.27 -7.81
CA LEU A 226 -16.57 -3.35 -6.82
C LEU A 226 -17.97 -3.51 -6.22
N GLU A 227 -18.40 -4.75 -6.05
CA GLU A 227 -19.62 -5.12 -5.34
C GLU A 227 -19.32 -6.34 -4.47
N GLN A 228 -19.60 -6.26 -3.18
CA GLN A 228 -19.50 -7.43 -2.29
C GLN A 228 -20.74 -8.30 -2.45
N LEU A 229 -20.54 -9.58 -2.72
CA LEU A 229 -21.63 -10.56 -2.89
C LEU A 229 -21.86 -11.37 -1.61
N ASP A 230 -20.80 -11.72 -0.91
CA ASP A 230 -20.81 -12.36 0.40
C ASP A 230 -19.47 -12.02 1.13
N ASP A 231 -19.22 -12.66 2.27
CA ASP A 231 -18.03 -12.35 3.10
C ASP A 231 -16.71 -12.55 2.36
N THR A 232 -16.65 -13.49 1.41
CA THR A 232 -15.44 -13.86 0.66
C THR A 232 -15.47 -13.51 -0.81
N LYS A 233 -16.66 -13.20 -1.36
CA LYS A 233 -16.86 -13.01 -2.80
C LYS A 233 -17.11 -11.56 -3.15
N PHE A 234 -16.31 -11.08 -4.08
CA PHE A 234 -16.45 -9.76 -4.67
C PHE A 234 -16.62 -9.86 -6.18
N LYS A 235 -17.60 -9.15 -6.71
CA LYS A 235 -17.76 -8.95 -8.14
C LYS A 235 -17.05 -7.68 -8.55
N ILE A 236 -16.14 -7.80 -9.50
CA ILE A 236 -15.51 -6.67 -10.17
C ILE A 236 -16.15 -6.45 -11.53
N SER A 237 -16.41 -5.19 -11.88
CA SER A 237 -16.95 -4.79 -13.18
C SER A 237 -15.99 -3.80 -13.84
N TYR A 238 -15.62 -4.05 -15.09
CA TYR A 238 -14.62 -3.28 -15.81
C TYR A 238 -14.87 -3.30 -17.32
N THR A 239 -14.16 -2.45 -18.07
CA THR A 239 -14.24 -2.37 -19.52
C THR A 239 -12.92 -2.79 -20.15
N LYS A 240 -12.97 -3.64 -21.16
CA LYS A 240 -11.81 -3.96 -22.03
C LYS A 240 -12.05 -3.42 -23.44
N THR A 241 -10.96 -2.96 -24.06
CA THR A 241 -10.97 -2.64 -25.48
C THR A 241 -10.54 -3.88 -26.27
N THR A 242 -11.42 -4.43 -27.08
CA THR A 242 -11.16 -5.59 -27.94
C THR A 242 -11.49 -5.19 -29.37
N ASN A 243 -10.50 -5.28 -30.27
CA ASN A 243 -10.64 -4.84 -31.68
C ASN A 243 -11.14 -3.39 -31.84
N GLY A 244 -10.68 -2.48 -30.94
CA GLY A 244 -11.07 -1.08 -30.97
C GLY A 244 -12.43 -0.76 -30.30
N GLU A 245 -13.19 -1.75 -29.92
CA GLU A 245 -14.48 -1.61 -29.23
C GLU A 245 -14.34 -1.80 -27.71
N LYS A 246 -14.98 -0.91 -26.94
CA LYS A 246 -15.09 -1.04 -25.48
C LYS A 246 -16.22 -2.00 -25.13
N LYS A 247 -15.90 -3.10 -24.43
CA LYS A 247 -16.89 -4.09 -23.97
C LYS A 247 -16.85 -4.23 -22.45
N PRO A 248 -18.03 -4.30 -21.80
CA PRO A 248 -18.10 -4.54 -20.35
C PRO A 248 -17.80 -6.01 -20.02
N TYR A 249 -17.09 -6.21 -18.92
CA TYR A 249 -16.76 -7.51 -18.37
C TYR A 249 -17.04 -7.53 -16.88
N LYS A 250 -17.24 -8.73 -16.35
CA LYS A 250 -17.38 -9.00 -14.91
C LYS A 250 -16.56 -10.21 -14.55
N SER A 251 -15.93 -10.18 -13.37
CA SER A 251 -15.20 -11.32 -12.79
C SER A 251 -15.52 -11.43 -11.30
N ILE A 252 -15.34 -12.61 -10.75
CA ILE A 252 -15.51 -12.87 -9.32
C ILE A 252 -14.14 -13.10 -8.69
N ILE A 253 -13.86 -12.39 -7.61
CA ILE A 253 -12.75 -12.67 -6.69
C ILE A 253 -13.37 -13.45 -5.53
N ASN A 254 -12.76 -14.55 -5.12
CA ASN A 254 -13.24 -15.37 -4.04
C ASN A 254 -12.06 -15.86 -3.17
N GLY A 255 -12.11 -15.56 -1.88
CA GLY A 255 -11.13 -16.03 -0.90
C GLY A 255 -9.68 -15.64 -1.25
N THR A 256 -9.46 -14.48 -1.85
CA THR A 256 -8.14 -14.01 -2.28
C THR A 256 -7.98 -12.56 -1.88
N ASP A 257 -6.87 -12.22 -1.25
CA ASP A 257 -6.51 -10.84 -0.90
C ASP A 257 -6.22 -10.04 -2.17
N PHE A 258 -6.58 -8.76 -2.19
CA PHE A 258 -6.34 -7.91 -3.35
C PHE A 258 -6.21 -6.43 -2.97
N HIS A 259 -5.46 -5.69 -3.77
CA HIS A 259 -5.34 -4.24 -3.68
C HIS A 259 -6.35 -3.57 -4.61
N PHE A 260 -7.16 -2.66 -4.09
CA PHE A 260 -8.24 -2.02 -4.84
C PHE A 260 -8.06 -0.50 -4.89
N ILE A 261 -7.51 0.02 -6.01
CA ILE A 261 -7.10 1.43 -6.14
C ILE A 261 -8.31 2.38 -6.19
N ASN A 262 -9.48 1.94 -6.70
CA ASN A 262 -10.68 2.76 -6.76
C ASN A 262 -11.35 2.91 -5.38
N LYS A 263 -10.88 3.88 -4.63
CA LYS A 263 -11.35 4.16 -3.26
C LYS A 263 -12.83 4.53 -3.17
N PHE A 264 -13.38 5.17 -4.22
CA PHE A 264 -14.80 5.51 -4.27
C PHE A 264 -15.70 4.27 -4.44
N ALA A 265 -15.24 3.26 -5.20
CA ALA A 265 -15.98 2.02 -5.32
C ALA A 265 -15.85 1.16 -4.06
N LEU A 266 -14.70 1.18 -3.39
CA LEU A 266 -14.53 0.54 -2.09
C LEU A 266 -15.44 1.18 -1.03
N ASP A 267 -15.54 2.50 -1.01
CA ASP A 267 -16.40 3.26 -0.09
C ASP A 267 -17.87 2.86 -0.23
N LYS A 268 -18.35 2.66 -1.47
CA LYS A 268 -19.71 2.14 -1.71
C LYS A 268 -19.95 0.75 -1.13
N VAL A 269 -18.93 -0.11 -1.16
CA VAL A 269 -19.01 -1.47 -0.59
C VAL A 269 -19.11 -1.41 0.94
N ILE A 270 -18.38 -0.49 1.56
CA ILE A 270 -18.35 -0.32 3.02
C ILE A 270 -19.73 0.16 3.53
N HIS A 271 -20.44 0.95 2.74
CA HIS A 271 -21.75 1.52 3.10
C HIS A 271 -22.95 0.74 2.55
N ALA A 272 -22.76 -0.39 1.85
CA ALA A 272 -23.83 -1.21 1.31
C ALA A 272 -24.39 -2.19 2.37
#